data_5a429bc6dc6687d898af66248af75dde
#
_entry.id   5a429bc6dc6687d898af66248af75dde
#
_cell.length_a   1.000
_cell.length_b   1.000
_cell.length_c   1.000
_cell.angle_alpha   90.00
_cell.angle_beta   90.00
_cell.angle_gamma   90.00
#
_symmetry.space_group_name_H-M   'P 1'
#
loop_
_entity.id
_entity.type
_entity.pdbx_description
1 polymer ?
#
loop_
_entity_poly.entity_id
_entity_poly.type
_entity_poly.pdbx_seq_one_letter_code
_entity_poly.pdbx_strand_id
1 'polypeptide(L)'
;STSPKMFKDFYRTGETRCEGNFLSIDSTDGMRSVFDGDIVMFNKNGTVAQKAHYADGKLTGEFLQYSTEGVLQVQTFYVDGKKDGIQKTYLNDGSCRIAEYDAGKLTNDYYLLADSAGNTLKYRITDDSPVWESSSLAERIIEYKDGIPYEIYFKNGLTITLKCAIKRDYGKWFRVDMIITNHSLTPIEVTPENNITAVAFDEQNMPTDLQVWSYDEYMKKVNRSQTWSAILMGVSEGLSTAGAGYSTSTTTVHSSHGGSTSFRTTTYSPTAAAQANLASQQRIANFSQALQNDREIKQLGYLKKNTIYPGESVSGFVHIDCDKGLRLVVNVNIEGAEYLYEWGIGKKDTFILEK
;
A
#
# COMPACT_ATOMS: atom_id res chain seq x y z
N SER A 1 -11.97 43.24 -45.53
CA SER A 1 -11.68 42.03 -44.72
C SER A 1 -11.46 40.89 -45.66
N THR A 2 -10.28 40.31 -45.66
CA THR A 2 -9.96 39.10 -46.39
C THR A 2 -10.61 37.92 -45.65
N SER A 3 -11.54 37.21 -46.32
CA SER A 3 -12.12 36.00 -45.70
C SER A 3 -11.05 34.92 -45.61
N PRO A 4 -11.01 34.15 -44.51
CA PRO A 4 -10.08 33.04 -44.33
C PRO A 4 -10.22 32.03 -45.48
N LYS A 5 -9.10 31.51 -45.98
CA LYS A 5 -9.06 30.50 -47.03
C LYS A 5 -8.52 29.19 -46.49
N MET A 6 -9.13 28.08 -46.87
CA MET A 6 -8.64 26.75 -46.52
C MET A 6 -7.34 26.45 -47.26
N PHE A 7 -6.35 25.94 -46.53
CA PHE A 7 -5.05 25.58 -47.02
C PHE A 7 -4.60 24.22 -46.48
N LYS A 8 -3.87 23.48 -47.29
CA LYS A 8 -3.18 22.25 -46.90
C LYS A 8 -1.69 22.38 -47.16
N ASP A 9 -0.91 21.99 -46.20
CA ASP A 9 0.54 21.90 -46.30
C ASP A 9 0.99 20.45 -46.08
N PHE A 10 2.12 20.08 -46.68
CA PHE A 10 2.57 18.69 -46.78
C PHE A 10 4.03 18.58 -46.26
N TYR A 11 4.33 17.43 -45.74
CA TYR A 11 5.72 17.02 -45.51
C TYR A 11 6.43 16.83 -46.84
N ARG A 12 7.76 16.86 -46.87
CA ARG A 12 8.57 16.61 -48.08
C ARG A 12 8.29 15.24 -48.73
N THR A 13 7.79 14.30 -47.94
CA THR A 13 7.45 12.92 -48.28
C THR A 13 6.03 12.78 -48.86
N GLY A 14 5.22 13.86 -48.84
CA GLY A 14 3.91 13.96 -49.47
C GLY A 14 2.71 13.82 -48.53
N GLU A 15 2.92 13.42 -47.26
CA GLU A 15 1.84 13.30 -46.30
C GLU A 15 1.37 14.69 -45.86
N THR A 16 0.08 14.83 -45.52
CA THR A 16 -0.47 16.07 -44.98
C THR A 16 0.22 16.44 -43.65
N ARG A 17 0.75 17.63 -43.57
CA ARG A 17 1.38 18.20 -42.35
C ARG A 17 0.42 19.08 -41.56
N CYS A 18 -0.32 19.91 -42.29
CA CYS A 18 -1.25 20.86 -41.69
C CYS A 18 -2.42 21.12 -42.61
N GLU A 19 -3.61 21.28 -42.08
CA GLU A 19 -4.76 21.81 -42.79
C GLU A 19 -5.55 22.77 -41.90
N GLY A 20 -6.14 23.78 -42.56
CA GLY A 20 -6.96 24.75 -41.83
C GLY A 20 -7.09 26.07 -42.58
N ASN A 21 -7.56 27.09 -41.89
CA ASN A 21 -7.87 28.40 -42.48
C ASN A 21 -6.77 29.43 -42.15
N PHE A 22 -6.49 30.27 -43.15
CA PHE A 22 -5.47 31.30 -43.08
C PHE A 22 -6.00 32.61 -43.64
N LEU A 23 -5.63 33.73 -43.01
CA LEU A 23 -5.79 35.06 -43.55
C LEU A 23 -4.72 35.38 -44.59
N SER A 24 -3.47 35.04 -44.29
CA SER A 24 -2.32 35.20 -45.18
C SER A 24 -1.35 34.04 -45.04
N ILE A 25 -0.71 33.67 -46.18
CA ILE A 25 0.31 32.64 -46.21
C ILE A 25 1.59 33.26 -46.75
N ASP A 26 2.67 33.12 -45.99
CA ASP A 26 4.01 33.46 -46.49
C ASP A 26 4.68 32.15 -46.96
N SER A 27 4.86 32.05 -48.28
CA SER A 27 5.47 30.87 -48.93
C SER A 27 6.99 30.76 -48.67
N THR A 28 7.62 31.85 -48.18
CA THR A 28 9.05 31.90 -47.90
C THR A 28 9.38 31.66 -46.45
N ASP A 29 8.47 32.03 -45.55
CA ASP A 29 8.61 31.84 -44.10
C ASP A 29 7.23 31.50 -43.52
N GLY A 30 6.99 30.20 -43.28
CA GLY A 30 5.74 29.73 -42.72
C GLY A 30 5.36 30.32 -41.34
N MET A 31 6.36 30.86 -40.60
CA MET A 31 6.13 31.56 -39.33
C MET A 31 5.48 32.93 -39.50
N ARG A 32 5.48 33.48 -40.69
CA ARG A 32 4.80 34.74 -41.03
C ARG A 32 3.39 34.53 -41.56
N SER A 33 2.95 33.29 -41.69
CA SER A 33 1.57 32.97 -42.06
C SER A 33 0.65 33.30 -40.90
N VAL A 34 -0.50 33.89 -41.22
CA VAL A 34 -1.51 34.28 -40.23
C VAL A 34 -2.69 33.30 -40.29
N PHE A 35 -2.80 32.48 -39.28
CA PHE A 35 -3.91 31.55 -39.12
C PHE A 35 -5.20 32.28 -38.69
N ASP A 36 -6.34 31.80 -39.13
CA ASP A 36 -7.67 32.29 -38.73
C ASP A 36 -8.72 31.21 -38.88
N GLY A 37 -9.24 30.68 -37.80
CA GLY A 37 -10.13 29.54 -37.69
C GLY A 37 -9.44 28.27 -37.23
N ASP A 38 -10.04 27.15 -37.50
CA ASP A 38 -9.56 25.84 -37.05
C ASP A 38 -8.32 25.37 -37.84
N ILE A 39 -7.33 24.90 -37.11
CA ILE A 39 -6.08 24.34 -37.61
C ILE A 39 -5.91 22.94 -37.06
N VAL A 40 -5.59 21.97 -37.94
CA VAL A 40 -5.22 20.60 -37.58
C VAL A 40 -3.81 20.33 -38.09
N MET A 41 -2.92 19.92 -37.22
CA MET A 41 -1.58 19.45 -37.57
C MET A 41 -1.51 17.95 -37.44
N PHE A 42 -0.78 17.30 -38.35
CA PHE A 42 -0.65 15.84 -38.41
C PHE A 42 0.81 15.42 -38.24
N ASN A 43 1.00 14.26 -37.65
CA ASN A 43 2.26 13.52 -37.67
C ASN A 43 2.51 12.91 -39.05
N LYS A 44 3.73 12.51 -39.38
CA LYS A 44 4.07 11.84 -40.64
C LYS A 44 3.30 10.54 -40.89
N ASN A 45 2.90 9.85 -39.81
CA ASN A 45 2.09 8.63 -39.89
C ASN A 45 0.60 8.90 -40.12
N GLY A 46 0.20 10.17 -40.29
CA GLY A 46 -1.18 10.58 -40.55
C GLY A 46 -2.06 10.75 -39.33
N THR A 47 -1.54 10.47 -38.09
CA THR A 47 -2.27 10.74 -36.87
C THR A 47 -2.30 12.24 -36.61
N VAL A 48 -3.36 12.72 -35.93
CA VAL A 48 -3.45 14.12 -35.49
C VAL A 48 -2.38 14.39 -34.43
N ALA A 49 -1.58 15.44 -34.63
CA ALA A 49 -0.61 15.92 -33.64
C ALA A 49 -1.20 17.02 -32.78
N GLN A 50 -1.93 17.98 -33.40
CA GLN A 50 -2.51 19.11 -32.69
C GLN A 50 -3.82 19.54 -33.33
N LYS A 51 -4.75 20.07 -32.50
CA LYS A 51 -5.92 20.85 -32.92
C LYS A 51 -5.91 22.18 -32.22
N ALA A 52 -6.18 23.25 -32.93
CA ALA A 52 -6.13 24.60 -32.40
C ALA A 52 -7.12 25.51 -33.14
N HIS A 53 -7.59 26.54 -32.49
CA HIS A 53 -8.39 27.59 -33.09
C HIS A 53 -7.65 28.93 -32.99
N TYR A 54 -7.61 29.68 -34.10
CA TYR A 54 -6.96 30.97 -34.17
C TYR A 54 -7.96 32.05 -34.57
N ALA A 55 -7.81 33.24 -34.03
CA ALA A 55 -8.49 34.45 -34.45
C ALA A 55 -7.43 35.53 -34.68
N ASP A 56 -7.42 36.10 -35.90
CA ASP A 56 -6.44 37.14 -36.30
C ASP A 56 -4.98 36.77 -35.97
N GLY A 57 -4.59 35.53 -36.23
CA GLY A 57 -3.26 35.01 -35.97
C GLY A 57 -2.95 34.69 -34.52
N LYS A 58 -3.88 34.86 -33.61
CA LYS A 58 -3.72 34.55 -32.20
C LYS A 58 -4.47 33.28 -31.84
N LEU A 59 -3.78 32.38 -31.14
CA LEU A 59 -4.37 31.17 -30.59
C LEU A 59 -5.47 31.57 -29.60
N THR A 60 -6.68 31.03 -29.79
CA THR A 60 -7.84 31.29 -28.93
C THR A 60 -8.71 30.03 -28.83
N GLY A 61 -9.47 29.90 -27.74
CA GLY A 61 -10.29 28.71 -27.51
C GLY A 61 -9.46 27.47 -27.11
N GLU A 62 -9.98 26.31 -27.42
CA GLU A 62 -9.39 25.04 -27.03
C GLU A 62 -8.16 24.67 -27.91
N PHE A 63 -7.13 24.22 -27.25
CA PHE A 63 -5.92 23.64 -27.85
C PHE A 63 -5.75 22.19 -27.38
N LEU A 64 -5.60 21.26 -28.31
CA LEU A 64 -5.39 19.84 -28.03
C LEU A 64 -4.10 19.36 -28.66
N GLN A 65 -3.29 18.63 -27.89
CA GLN A 65 -2.06 17.98 -28.34
C GLN A 65 -2.13 16.48 -28.11
N TYR A 66 -1.71 15.73 -29.11
CA TYR A 66 -1.76 14.27 -29.11
C TYR A 66 -0.36 13.67 -29.28
N SER A 67 -0.18 12.43 -28.80
CA SER A 67 1.03 11.63 -29.08
C SER A 67 1.07 11.18 -30.54
N THR A 68 2.19 10.57 -30.95
CA THR A 68 2.34 9.95 -32.27
C THR A 68 1.37 8.78 -32.50
N GLU A 69 0.87 8.18 -31.45
CA GLU A 69 -0.14 7.11 -31.44
C GLU A 69 -1.58 7.66 -31.46
N GLY A 70 -1.77 8.98 -31.40
CA GLY A 70 -3.07 9.63 -31.41
C GLY A 70 -3.74 9.72 -30.03
N VAL A 71 -3.00 9.51 -28.93
CA VAL A 71 -3.51 9.64 -27.57
C VAL A 71 -3.41 11.11 -27.12
N LEU A 72 -4.49 11.65 -26.55
CA LEU A 72 -4.52 13.02 -26.02
C LEU A 72 -3.52 13.17 -24.88
N GLN A 73 -2.60 14.13 -25.02
CA GLN A 73 -1.58 14.44 -24.02
C GLN A 73 -1.83 15.75 -23.28
N VAL A 74 -2.31 16.79 -24.01
CA VAL A 74 -2.55 18.10 -23.42
C VAL A 74 -3.86 18.66 -23.95
N GLN A 75 -4.65 19.22 -23.03
CA GLN A 75 -5.81 20.05 -23.31
C GLN A 75 -5.64 21.38 -22.58
N THR A 76 -5.78 22.48 -23.28
CA THR A 76 -5.57 23.82 -22.71
C THR A 76 -6.48 24.82 -23.39
N PHE A 77 -6.79 25.92 -22.73
CA PHE A 77 -7.57 27.02 -23.30
C PHE A 77 -6.70 28.27 -23.43
N TYR A 78 -6.94 29.02 -24.49
CA TYR A 78 -6.22 30.26 -24.81
C TYR A 78 -7.19 31.40 -25.06
N VAL A 79 -6.76 32.60 -24.67
CA VAL A 79 -7.38 33.88 -25.02
C VAL A 79 -6.26 34.80 -25.51
N ASP A 80 -6.40 35.33 -26.73
CA ASP A 80 -5.41 36.24 -27.35
C ASP A 80 -3.97 35.72 -27.31
N GLY A 81 -3.76 34.42 -27.54
CA GLY A 81 -2.46 33.77 -27.55
C GLY A 81 -1.87 33.47 -26.16
N LYS A 82 -2.59 33.73 -25.08
CA LYS A 82 -2.18 33.41 -23.71
C LYS A 82 -3.04 32.30 -23.15
N LYS A 83 -2.44 31.42 -22.36
CA LYS A 83 -3.20 30.40 -21.62
C LYS A 83 -4.18 31.09 -20.68
N ASP A 84 -5.44 30.66 -20.70
CA ASP A 84 -6.51 31.20 -19.87
C ASP A 84 -7.51 30.08 -19.54
N GLY A 85 -7.69 29.79 -18.26
CA GLY A 85 -8.48 28.65 -17.78
C GLY A 85 -7.64 27.41 -17.49
N ILE A 86 -8.28 26.24 -17.55
CA ILE A 86 -7.72 24.97 -17.10
C ILE A 86 -6.84 24.33 -18.19
N GLN A 87 -5.62 23.95 -17.81
CA GLN A 87 -4.78 23.04 -18.56
C GLN A 87 -4.81 21.65 -17.93
N LYS A 88 -5.04 20.64 -18.75
CA LYS A 88 -4.91 19.22 -18.39
C LYS A 88 -3.74 18.59 -19.14
N THR A 89 -2.87 17.90 -18.42
CA THR A 89 -1.78 17.09 -19.00
C THR A 89 -1.99 15.65 -18.60
N TYR A 90 -2.28 14.80 -19.56
CA TYR A 90 -2.56 13.38 -19.35
C TYR A 90 -1.25 12.60 -19.33
N LEU A 91 -1.07 11.74 -18.34
CA LEU A 91 0.12 10.93 -18.13
C LEU A 91 -0.13 9.47 -18.59
N ASN A 92 0.96 8.73 -18.81
CA ASN A 92 0.87 7.37 -19.35
C ASN A 92 0.23 6.35 -18.39
N ASP A 93 0.20 6.66 -17.10
CA ASP A 93 -0.43 5.84 -16.04
C ASP A 93 -1.94 6.09 -15.90
N GLY A 94 -2.51 6.95 -16.74
CA GLY A 94 -3.91 7.34 -16.71
C GLY A 94 -4.24 8.47 -15.73
N SER A 95 -3.23 8.99 -15.03
CA SER A 95 -3.39 10.18 -14.20
C SER A 95 -3.38 11.47 -15.03
N CYS A 96 -3.84 12.58 -14.44
CA CYS A 96 -3.95 13.86 -15.11
C CYS A 96 -3.46 15.00 -14.21
N ARG A 97 -2.49 15.78 -14.68
CA ARG A 97 -2.11 17.05 -14.06
C ARG A 97 -3.06 18.15 -14.50
N ILE A 98 -3.58 18.90 -13.54
CA ILE A 98 -4.54 19.98 -13.75
C ILE A 98 -3.95 21.28 -13.17
N ALA A 99 -3.71 22.26 -14.02
CA ALA A 99 -3.23 23.58 -13.64
C ALA A 99 -4.18 24.65 -14.18
N GLU A 100 -4.33 25.76 -13.49
CA GLU A 100 -5.18 26.86 -13.89
C GLU A 100 -4.35 28.11 -14.22
N TYR A 101 -4.72 28.78 -15.30
CA TYR A 101 -4.04 29.96 -15.82
C TYR A 101 -5.02 31.11 -15.93
N ASP A 102 -4.53 32.31 -15.66
CA ASP A 102 -5.18 33.59 -15.94
C ASP A 102 -4.20 34.46 -16.75
N ALA A 103 -4.60 34.85 -17.97
CA ALA A 103 -3.83 35.69 -18.88
C ALA A 103 -2.34 35.25 -19.05
N GLY A 104 -2.10 33.93 -19.06
CA GLY A 104 -0.80 33.28 -19.24
C GLY A 104 -0.01 33.05 -17.97
N LYS A 105 -0.53 33.42 -16.81
CA LYS A 105 0.08 33.19 -15.50
C LYS A 105 -0.64 32.10 -14.75
N LEU A 106 0.09 31.27 -14.02
CA LEU A 106 -0.52 30.31 -13.09
C LEU A 106 -1.28 31.05 -11.98
N THR A 107 -2.49 30.62 -11.68
CA THR A 107 -3.32 31.17 -10.60
C THR A 107 -2.88 30.68 -9.22
N ASN A 108 -2.22 29.52 -9.18
CA ASN A 108 -1.78 28.87 -7.95
C ASN A 108 -0.31 28.46 -8.05
N ASP A 109 0.37 28.27 -6.92
CA ASP A 109 1.72 27.73 -6.81
C ASP A 109 1.74 26.19 -6.79
N TYR A 110 0.58 25.57 -6.98
CA TYR A 110 0.38 24.12 -7.05
C TYR A 110 -0.43 23.73 -8.29
N TYR A 111 -0.32 22.48 -8.68
CA TYR A 111 -1.24 21.83 -9.61
C TYR A 111 -1.98 20.66 -8.88
N LEU A 112 -3.11 20.24 -9.43
CA LEU A 112 -3.81 19.05 -8.98
C LEU A 112 -3.35 17.85 -9.81
N LEU A 113 -3.03 16.74 -9.18
CA LEU A 113 -2.88 15.43 -9.82
C LEU A 113 -4.16 14.65 -9.57
N ALA A 114 -4.92 14.35 -10.64
CA ALA A 114 -6.07 13.48 -10.58
C ALA A 114 -5.65 12.06 -10.99
N ASP A 115 -6.01 11.05 -10.21
CA ASP A 115 -5.84 9.66 -10.57
C ASP A 115 -6.95 9.17 -11.53
N SER A 116 -6.86 7.92 -11.99
CA SER A 116 -7.87 7.32 -12.87
C SER A 116 -9.26 7.14 -12.21
N ALA A 117 -9.33 7.20 -10.88
CA ALA A 117 -10.57 7.14 -10.10
C ALA A 117 -11.16 8.55 -9.83
N GLY A 118 -10.44 9.62 -10.20
CA GLY A 118 -10.87 11.00 -10.02
C GLY A 118 -10.47 11.62 -8.69
N ASN A 119 -9.69 10.93 -7.84
CA ASN A 119 -9.14 11.53 -6.63
C ASN A 119 -8.08 12.56 -6.99
N THR A 120 -8.07 13.69 -6.33
CA THR A 120 -7.16 14.78 -6.62
C THR A 120 -6.21 15.05 -5.46
N LEU A 121 -4.94 15.28 -5.80
CA LEU A 121 -3.87 15.63 -4.87
C LEU A 121 -3.22 16.94 -5.31
N LYS A 122 -2.75 17.73 -4.35
CA LYS A 122 -2.06 18.99 -4.63
C LYS A 122 -0.55 18.78 -4.58
N TYR A 123 0.14 19.30 -5.59
CA TYR A 123 1.60 19.29 -5.68
C TYR A 123 2.13 20.68 -5.99
N ARG A 124 3.22 21.05 -5.34
CA ARG A 124 3.91 22.30 -5.65
C ARG A 124 4.50 22.25 -7.05
N ILE A 125 4.40 23.36 -7.74
CA ILE A 125 4.91 23.47 -9.13
C ILE A 125 6.43 23.51 -9.17
N THR A 126 7.08 24.00 -8.09
CA THR A 126 8.52 24.25 -8.04
C THR A 126 9.35 22.97 -7.91
N ASP A 127 8.85 21.96 -7.21
CA ASP A 127 9.62 20.78 -6.81
C ASP A 127 8.83 19.47 -6.82
N ASP A 128 7.59 19.50 -7.32
CA ASP A 128 6.65 18.37 -7.31
C ASP A 128 6.44 17.77 -5.89
N SER A 129 6.68 18.55 -4.84
CA SER A 129 6.41 18.12 -3.48
C SER A 129 4.92 18.16 -3.17
N PRO A 130 4.37 17.20 -2.42
CA PRO A 130 2.96 17.24 -2.04
C PRO A 130 2.68 18.44 -1.13
N VAL A 131 1.54 19.09 -1.35
CA VAL A 131 1.03 20.12 -0.44
C VAL A 131 0.24 19.41 0.65
N TRP A 132 0.86 19.26 1.82
CA TRP A 132 0.26 18.61 2.96
C TRP A 132 -0.75 19.53 3.66
N GLU A 133 -2.00 19.12 3.68
CA GLU A 133 -3.02 19.80 4.48
C GLU A 133 -3.05 19.20 5.88
N SER A 134 -2.40 19.85 6.83
CA SER A 134 -2.25 19.36 8.21
C SER A 134 -3.57 19.34 9.02
N SER A 135 -4.59 20.07 8.58
CA SER A 135 -5.80 20.36 9.37
C SER A 135 -7.05 19.58 8.97
N SER A 136 -7.08 18.88 7.83
CA SER A 136 -8.26 18.11 7.44
C SER A 136 -8.10 16.65 7.86
N LEU A 137 -9.10 16.10 8.55
CA LEU A 137 -9.25 14.67 8.72
C LEU A 137 -9.27 14.01 7.35
N ALA A 138 -8.49 12.96 7.17
CA ALA A 138 -8.51 12.18 5.95
C ALA A 138 -9.91 11.56 5.76
N GLU A 139 -10.34 11.41 4.53
CA GLU A 139 -11.53 10.63 4.24
C GLU A 139 -11.28 9.17 4.65
N ARG A 140 -12.12 8.69 5.55
CA ARG A 140 -12.09 7.34 6.07
C ARG A 140 -13.06 6.47 5.30
N ILE A 141 -12.54 5.40 4.72
CA ILE A 141 -13.35 4.37 4.07
C ILE A 141 -13.21 3.07 4.88
N ILE A 142 -14.30 2.40 5.10
CA ILE A 142 -14.31 1.07 5.75
C ILE A 142 -14.70 0.05 4.69
N GLU A 143 -13.79 -0.86 4.39
CA GLU A 143 -14.03 -1.99 3.51
C GLU A 143 -14.01 -3.30 4.29
N TYR A 144 -14.87 -4.24 3.91
CA TYR A 144 -14.92 -5.57 4.50
C TYR A 144 -14.37 -6.59 3.52
N LYS A 145 -13.35 -7.35 3.97
CA LYS A 145 -12.83 -8.50 3.23
C LYS A 145 -12.93 -9.75 4.12
N ASP A 146 -13.67 -10.73 3.66
CA ASP A 146 -13.95 -11.96 4.41
C ASP A 146 -14.54 -11.68 5.82
N GLY A 147 -15.40 -10.67 5.92
CA GLY A 147 -16.02 -10.22 7.17
C GLY A 147 -15.10 -9.44 8.11
N ILE A 148 -13.86 -9.17 7.71
CA ILE A 148 -12.88 -8.42 8.48
C ILE A 148 -12.89 -6.96 8.00
N PRO A 149 -13.09 -5.98 8.90
CA PRO A 149 -13.03 -4.59 8.53
C PRO A 149 -11.58 -4.13 8.35
N TYR A 150 -11.36 -3.39 7.27
CA TYR A 150 -10.14 -2.64 6.99
C TYR A 150 -10.49 -1.16 6.98
N GLU A 151 -9.73 -0.37 7.70
CA GLU A 151 -9.84 1.08 7.66
C GLU A 151 -8.81 1.63 6.70
N ILE A 152 -9.28 2.41 5.75
CA ILE A 152 -8.47 2.98 4.68
C ILE A 152 -8.58 4.48 4.77
N TYR A 153 -7.46 5.15 4.88
CA TYR A 153 -7.36 6.59 4.74
C TYR A 153 -6.62 6.93 3.47
N PHE A 154 -7.17 7.87 2.73
CA PHE A 154 -6.53 8.49 1.60
C PHE A 154 -6.35 9.97 1.88
N LYS A 155 -5.09 10.43 1.98
CA LYS A 155 -4.74 11.83 2.22
C LYS A 155 -3.32 12.10 1.77
N ASN A 156 -3.08 13.27 1.21
CA ASN A 156 -1.75 13.78 0.87
C ASN A 156 -0.93 12.84 -0.05
N GLY A 157 -1.56 12.14 -0.96
CA GLY A 157 -0.87 11.19 -1.83
C GLY A 157 -0.50 9.87 -1.17
N LEU A 158 -1.01 9.60 0.03
CA LEU A 158 -0.83 8.31 0.69
C LEU A 158 -2.17 7.61 0.85
N THR A 159 -2.15 6.31 0.56
CA THR A 159 -3.19 5.39 1.03
C THR A 159 -2.61 4.60 2.19
N ILE A 160 -3.24 4.71 3.36
CA ILE A 160 -2.85 3.95 4.55
C ILE A 160 -4.01 3.07 4.95
N THR A 161 -3.79 1.75 4.89
CA THR A 161 -4.78 0.74 5.28
C THR A 161 -4.32 0.06 6.54
N LEU A 162 -5.15 0.07 7.57
CA LEU A 162 -4.89 -0.61 8.83
C LEU A 162 -5.96 -1.66 9.14
N LYS A 163 -5.49 -2.70 9.80
CA LYS A 163 -6.31 -3.71 10.45
C LYS A 163 -5.70 -4.03 11.81
N CYS A 164 -6.50 -3.99 12.84
CA CYS A 164 -6.07 -4.34 14.19
C CYS A 164 -6.65 -5.69 14.63
N ALA A 165 -5.84 -6.46 15.35
CA ALA A 165 -6.28 -7.71 15.99
C ALA A 165 -5.49 -7.95 17.27
N ILE A 166 -6.14 -8.58 18.27
CA ILE A 166 -5.41 -9.06 19.46
C ILE A 166 -4.74 -10.37 19.11
N LYS A 167 -3.44 -10.45 19.28
CA LYS A 167 -2.64 -11.66 19.09
C LYS A 167 -2.00 -12.10 20.40
N ARG A 168 -1.99 -13.43 20.61
CA ARG A 168 -1.33 -14.10 21.74
C ARG A 168 -0.15 -14.90 21.20
N ASP A 169 0.88 -14.20 20.76
CA ASP A 169 2.03 -14.76 20.09
C ASP A 169 3.30 -14.15 20.71
N TYR A 170 4.02 -14.96 21.50
CA TYR A 170 5.14 -14.51 22.33
C TYR A 170 4.83 -13.37 23.31
N GLY A 171 3.55 -13.15 23.57
CA GLY A 171 2.97 -12.12 24.42
C GLY A 171 1.51 -11.89 24.07
N LYS A 172 0.88 -10.91 24.70
CA LYS A 172 -0.45 -10.42 24.30
C LYS A 172 -0.27 -9.03 23.69
N TRP A 173 -0.71 -8.86 22.46
CA TRP A 173 -0.46 -7.69 21.65
C TRP A 173 -1.72 -7.18 20.97
N PHE A 174 -1.79 -5.86 20.78
CA PHE A 174 -2.49 -5.29 19.65
C PHE A 174 -1.56 -5.41 18.46
N ARG A 175 -1.85 -6.30 17.53
CA ARG A 175 -1.15 -6.40 16.26
C ARG A 175 -1.88 -5.53 15.25
N VAL A 176 -1.16 -4.57 14.69
CA VAL A 176 -1.64 -3.71 13.62
C VAL A 176 -0.97 -4.15 12.33
N ASP A 177 -1.74 -4.73 11.43
CA ASP A 177 -1.33 -5.00 10.06
C ASP A 177 -1.56 -3.73 9.24
N MET A 178 -0.57 -3.30 8.47
CA MET A 178 -0.55 -2.01 7.77
C MET A 178 -0.09 -2.18 6.33
N ILE A 179 -0.71 -1.43 5.43
CA ILE A 179 -0.26 -1.23 4.05
C ILE A 179 -0.18 0.27 3.84
N ILE A 180 0.97 0.75 3.39
CA ILE A 180 1.18 2.15 3.02
C ILE A 180 1.54 2.18 1.55
N THR A 181 0.77 2.90 0.74
CA THR A 181 1.02 3.12 -0.68
C THR A 181 1.33 4.59 -0.91
N ASN A 182 2.46 4.86 -1.56
CA ASN A 182 2.86 6.21 -1.91
C ASN A 182 2.42 6.53 -3.34
N HIS A 183 1.36 7.32 -3.49
CA HIS A 183 0.90 7.88 -4.77
C HIS A 183 1.50 9.25 -5.06
N SER A 184 2.35 9.76 -4.15
CA SER A 184 3.02 11.05 -4.32
C SER A 184 4.16 10.95 -5.35
N LEU A 185 4.72 12.10 -5.74
CA LEU A 185 5.87 12.14 -6.65
C LEU A 185 7.22 12.14 -5.93
N THR A 186 7.22 12.11 -4.59
CA THR A 186 8.43 12.13 -3.77
C THR A 186 8.54 10.88 -2.90
N PRO A 187 9.76 10.36 -2.64
CA PRO A 187 9.97 9.28 -1.70
C PRO A 187 9.54 9.70 -0.27
N ILE A 188 8.98 8.76 0.48
CA ILE A 188 8.55 8.96 1.86
C ILE A 188 9.28 7.98 2.77
N GLU A 189 9.82 8.47 3.88
CA GLU A 189 10.42 7.63 4.91
C GLU A 189 9.39 7.27 5.98
N VAL A 190 9.30 5.99 6.29
CA VAL A 190 8.46 5.47 7.38
C VAL A 190 9.35 4.69 8.35
N THR A 191 9.37 5.13 9.60
CA THR A 191 10.03 4.46 10.71
C THR A 191 8.97 4.19 11.77
N PRO A 192 8.48 2.95 11.91
CA PRO A 192 7.26 2.65 12.70
C PRO A 192 7.29 3.21 14.12
N GLU A 193 8.39 3.03 14.82
CA GLU A 193 8.56 3.51 16.20
C GLU A 193 8.52 5.05 16.35
N ASN A 194 8.72 5.80 15.26
CA ASN A 194 8.67 7.25 15.24
C ASN A 194 7.36 7.79 14.67
N ASN A 195 6.77 7.04 13.74
CA ASN A 195 5.59 7.47 13.00
C ASN A 195 4.29 6.94 13.60
N ILE A 196 4.33 5.93 14.48
CA ILE A 196 3.13 5.31 15.04
C ILE A 196 3.10 5.55 16.54
N THR A 197 1.99 6.10 17.04
CA THR A 197 1.68 6.19 18.46
C THR A 197 0.35 5.51 18.74
N ALA A 198 0.18 5.03 19.96
CA ALA A 198 -1.03 4.34 20.37
C ALA A 198 -1.45 4.70 21.78
N VAL A 199 -2.75 4.85 21.99
CA VAL A 199 -3.35 5.18 23.29
C VAL A 199 -4.56 4.27 23.50
N ALA A 200 -4.63 3.64 24.68
CA ALA A 200 -5.83 2.96 25.13
C ALA A 200 -6.63 3.87 26.07
N PHE A 201 -7.95 3.77 26.02
CA PHE A 201 -8.86 4.48 26.92
C PHE A 201 -9.66 3.47 27.74
N ASP A 202 -9.75 3.72 29.04
CA ASP A 202 -10.53 2.90 29.96
C ASP A 202 -12.03 3.30 30.01
N GLU A 203 -12.79 2.69 30.93
CA GLU A 203 -14.21 3.00 31.14
C GLU A 203 -14.47 4.45 31.57
N GLN A 204 -13.51 5.10 32.17
CA GLN A 204 -13.56 6.50 32.59
C GLN A 204 -13.01 7.46 31.54
N ASN A 205 -12.72 6.94 30.32
CA ASN A 205 -12.09 7.67 29.22
C ASN A 205 -10.71 8.26 29.57
N MET A 206 -9.99 7.60 30.49
CA MET A 206 -8.63 7.99 30.84
C MET A 206 -7.64 7.38 29.86
N PRO A 207 -6.72 8.19 29.28
CA PRO A 207 -5.75 7.70 28.32
C PRO A 207 -4.59 6.99 29.01
N THR A 208 -4.11 5.92 28.37
CA THR A 208 -2.85 5.24 28.69
C THR A 208 -2.04 5.11 27.42
N ASP A 209 -0.85 5.68 27.40
CA ASP A 209 0.07 5.54 26.28
C ASP A 209 0.57 4.10 26.18
N LEU A 210 0.57 3.54 24.98
CA LEU A 210 1.00 2.20 24.72
C LEU A 210 2.30 2.20 23.92
N GLN A 211 3.24 1.34 24.32
CA GLN A 211 4.50 1.19 23.58
C GLN A 211 4.23 0.53 22.23
N VAL A 212 4.70 1.15 21.17
CA VAL A 212 4.86 0.55 19.85
C VAL A 212 6.24 -0.10 19.82
N TRP A 213 6.29 -1.41 19.61
CA TRP A 213 7.55 -2.16 19.64
C TRP A 213 8.29 -2.00 18.32
N SER A 214 9.59 -1.78 18.40
CA SER A 214 10.48 -1.85 17.26
C SER A 214 10.70 -3.30 16.83
N TYR A 215 11.15 -3.49 15.59
CA TYR A 215 11.51 -4.81 15.07
C TYR A 215 12.51 -5.53 15.98
N ASP A 216 13.56 -4.83 16.43
CA ASP A 216 14.62 -5.42 17.23
C ASP A 216 14.14 -5.87 18.62
N GLU A 217 13.31 -5.05 19.28
CA GLU A 217 12.72 -5.39 20.57
C GLU A 217 11.80 -6.61 20.48
N TYR A 218 10.92 -6.63 19.45
CA TYR A 218 10.04 -7.75 19.23
C TYR A 218 10.81 -9.03 18.90
N MET A 219 11.81 -8.97 18.01
CA MET A 219 12.61 -10.14 17.65
C MET A 219 13.46 -10.68 18.79
N LYS A 220 13.96 -9.83 19.71
CA LYS A 220 14.60 -10.30 20.94
C LYS A 220 13.65 -11.15 21.77
N LYS A 221 12.38 -10.75 21.88
CA LYS A 221 11.35 -11.50 22.61
C LYS A 221 11.00 -12.82 21.91
N VAL A 222 10.83 -12.80 20.60
CA VAL A 222 10.60 -14.01 19.77
C VAL A 222 11.75 -15.00 19.97
N ASN A 223 12.98 -14.56 19.76
CA ASN A 223 14.17 -15.40 19.87
C ASN A 223 14.31 -16.03 21.26
N ARG A 224 14.11 -15.24 22.33
CA ARG A 224 14.13 -15.76 23.70
C ARG A 224 13.07 -16.82 23.93
N SER A 225 11.85 -16.59 23.49
CA SER A 225 10.74 -17.53 23.66
C SER A 225 10.94 -18.81 22.85
N GLN A 226 11.43 -18.70 21.60
CA GLN A 226 11.74 -19.85 20.75
C GLN A 226 12.87 -20.69 21.33
N THR A 227 13.89 -20.08 21.92
CA THR A 227 14.95 -20.81 22.62
C THR A 227 14.39 -21.65 23.75
N TRP A 228 13.52 -21.08 24.59
CA TRP A 228 12.84 -21.86 25.65
C TRP A 228 11.96 -22.97 25.12
N SER A 229 11.20 -22.70 24.04
CA SER A 229 10.36 -23.73 23.40
C SER A 229 11.18 -24.90 22.84
N ALA A 230 12.33 -24.61 22.24
CA ALA A 230 13.24 -25.67 21.73
C ALA A 230 13.83 -26.51 22.88
N ILE A 231 14.21 -25.89 23.99
CA ILE A 231 14.70 -26.60 25.20
C ILE A 231 13.60 -27.51 25.77
N LEU A 232 12.38 -26.99 25.92
CA LEU A 232 11.24 -27.76 26.44
C LEU A 232 10.88 -28.92 25.54
N MET A 233 10.93 -28.75 24.21
CA MET A 233 10.72 -29.81 23.24
C MET A 233 11.77 -30.91 23.38
N GLY A 234 13.07 -30.55 23.47
CA GLY A 234 14.14 -31.51 23.66
C GLY A 234 14.00 -32.33 24.97
N VAL A 235 13.61 -31.68 26.07
CA VAL A 235 13.36 -32.35 27.35
C VAL A 235 12.15 -33.28 27.25
N SER A 236 11.04 -32.82 26.64
CA SER A 236 9.82 -33.63 26.47
C SER A 236 10.07 -34.88 25.64
N GLU A 237 10.80 -34.74 24.53
CA GLU A 237 11.15 -35.87 23.66
C GLU A 237 12.15 -36.82 24.32
N GLY A 238 13.10 -36.31 25.09
CA GLY A 238 14.01 -37.15 25.89
C GLY A 238 13.26 -37.97 26.92
N LEU A 239 12.26 -37.41 27.61
CA LEU A 239 11.41 -38.14 28.56
C LEU A 239 10.51 -39.17 27.84
N SER A 240 9.97 -38.84 26.67
CA SER A 240 9.08 -39.74 25.90
C SER A 240 9.82 -40.97 25.38
N THR A 241 11.11 -40.86 25.12
CA THR A 241 11.99 -41.96 24.62
C THR A 241 12.62 -42.77 25.74
N ALA A 242 12.62 -42.30 26.98
CA ALA A 242 13.23 -43.00 28.13
C ALA A 242 12.62 -44.39 28.41
N GLY A 243 11.35 -44.59 28.05
CA GLY A 243 10.66 -45.89 28.13
C GLY A 243 10.47 -46.61 26.79
N ALA A 244 11.06 -46.09 25.71
CA ALA A 244 10.87 -46.62 24.37
C ALA A 244 11.41 -48.06 24.23
N GLY A 245 10.70 -48.89 23.52
CA GLY A 245 11.05 -50.30 23.30
C GLY A 245 10.54 -51.26 24.39
N TYR A 246 10.07 -50.76 25.53
CA TYR A 246 9.43 -51.59 26.54
C TYR A 246 7.94 -51.69 26.25
N SER A 247 7.44 -52.92 26.13
CA SER A 247 6.01 -53.22 26.05
C SER A 247 5.59 -54.09 27.23
N THR A 248 4.48 -53.74 27.84
CA THR A 248 3.93 -54.55 28.94
C THR A 248 2.63 -55.15 28.48
N SER A 249 2.54 -56.47 28.49
CA SER A 249 1.31 -57.21 28.24
C SER A 249 0.79 -57.84 29.54
N THR A 250 -0.51 -57.81 29.73
CA THR A 250 -1.16 -58.48 30.83
C THR A 250 -2.02 -59.61 30.24
N THR A 251 -1.62 -60.82 30.55
CA THR A 251 -2.38 -62.02 30.16
C THR A 251 -3.20 -62.47 31.35
N THR A 252 -4.49 -62.52 31.22
CA THR A 252 -5.39 -63.03 32.26
C THR A 252 -5.82 -64.47 31.85
N VAL A 253 -5.48 -65.41 32.65
CA VAL A 253 -5.88 -66.82 32.48
C VAL A 253 -7.05 -67.05 33.39
N HIS A 254 -8.17 -67.48 32.80
CA HIS A 254 -9.37 -67.86 33.52
C HIS A 254 -9.38 -69.37 33.79
N SER A 255 -9.51 -69.74 35.04
CA SER A 255 -9.66 -71.15 35.44
C SER A 255 -11.09 -71.56 35.24
N SER A 256 -11.30 -72.84 34.80
CA SER A 256 -12.62 -73.49 34.68
C SER A 256 -13.36 -73.59 36.00
N HIS A 257 -12.73 -73.34 37.13
CA HIS A 257 -13.31 -73.38 38.49
C HIS A 257 -13.53 -71.94 39.06
N GLY A 258 -13.63 -70.91 38.20
CA GLY A 258 -14.08 -69.55 38.60
C GLY A 258 -12.96 -68.62 39.14
N GLY A 259 -11.74 -68.97 39.05
CA GLY A 259 -10.59 -68.09 39.38
C GLY A 259 -9.95 -67.50 38.16
N SER A 260 -9.42 -66.23 38.27
CA SER A 260 -8.57 -65.63 37.23
C SER A 260 -7.24 -65.20 37.82
N THR A 261 -6.14 -65.44 37.08
CA THR A 261 -4.81 -65.03 37.44
C THR A 261 -4.26 -64.21 36.31
N SER A 262 -3.76 -63.02 36.63
CA SER A 262 -3.16 -62.09 35.65
C SER A 262 -1.64 -62.11 35.76
N PHE A 263 -1.00 -62.31 34.62
CA PHE A 263 0.46 -62.27 34.50
C PHE A 263 0.84 -61.02 33.73
N ARG A 264 1.75 -60.25 34.28
CA ARG A 264 2.31 -59.06 33.63
C ARG A 264 3.68 -59.37 33.11
N THR A 265 3.86 -59.31 31.80
CA THR A 265 5.13 -59.57 31.14
C THR A 265 5.60 -58.28 30.51
N THR A 266 6.85 -57.88 30.81
CA THR A 266 7.49 -56.74 30.17
C THR A 266 8.56 -57.27 29.24
N THR A 267 8.45 -56.93 27.96
CA THR A 267 9.41 -57.27 26.90
C THR A 267 10.10 -56.03 26.36
N TYR A 268 11.39 -56.15 26.06
CA TYR A 268 12.15 -55.10 25.42
C TYR A 268 12.39 -55.45 23.95
N SER A 269 12.10 -54.50 23.06
CA SER A 269 12.37 -54.59 21.62
C SER A 269 13.36 -53.53 21.21
N PRO A 270 14.59 -53.87 20.84
CA PRO A 270 15.58 -52.93 20.35
C PRO A 270 15.10 -52.19 19.07
N THR A 271 14.36 -52.91 18.22
CA THR A 271 13.84 -52.33 16.98
C THR A 271 12.78 -51.26 17.28
N ALA A 272 11.88 -51.52 18.23
CA ALA A 272 10.88 -50.56 18.65
C ALA A 272 11.51 -49.33 19.34
N ALA A 273 12.54 -49.54 20.14
CA ALA A 273 13.34 -48.44 20.74
C ALA A 273 14.03 -47.57 19.66
N ALA A 274 14.65 -48.21 18.66
CA ALA A 274 15.28 -47.51 17.55
C ALA A 274 14.27 -46.69 16.71
N GLN A 275 13.10 -47.27 16.42
CA GLN A 275 12.04 -46.59 15.71
C GLN A 275 11.46 -45.39 16.51
N ALA A 276 11.29 -45.54 17.81
CA ALA A 276 10.84 -44.45 18.68
C ALA A 276 11.85 -43.30 18.73
N ASN A 277 13.15 -43.61 18.80
CA ASN A 277 14.21 -42.61 18.75
C ASN A 277 14.27 -41.88 17.40
N LEU A 278 14.13 -42.59 16.28
CA LEU A 278 14.05 -41.97 14.96
C LEU A 278 12.84 -41.08 14.83
N ALA A 279 11.69 -41.55 15.30
CA ALA A 279 10.45 -40.72 15.30
C ALA A 279 10.61 -39.47 16.18
N SER A 280 11.26 -39.57 17.33
CA SER A 280 11.56 -38.41 18.21
C SER A 280 12.50 -37.44 17.51
N GLN A 281 13.56 -37.88 16.88
CA GLN A 281 14.49 -37.04 16.12
C GLN A 281 13.77 -36.33 14.98
N GLN A 282 12.87 -37.00 14.27
CA GLN A 282 12.07 -36.39 13.22
C GLN A 282 11.12 -35.30 13.77
N ARG A 283 10.47 -35.54 14.93
CA ARG A 283 9.60 -34.54 15.57
C ARG A 283 10.41 -33.31 16.02
N ILE A 284 11.60 -33.51 16.60
CA ILE A 284 12.51 -32.41 16.97
C ILE A 284 12.92 -31.61 15.73
N ALA A 285 13.30 -32.30 14.64
CA ALA A 285 13.70 -31.64 13.40
C ALA A 285 12.54 -30.83 12.78
N ASN A 286 11.35 -31.42 12.71
CA ASN A 286 10.14 -30.76 12.20
C ASN A 286 9.75 -29.54 13.05
N PHE A 287 9.85 -29.67 14.39
CA PHE A 287 9.58 -28.56 15.30
C PHE A 287 10.61 -27.43 15.14
N SER A 288 11.90 -27.77 15.03
CA SER A 288 12.96 -26.78 14.79
C SER A 288 12.75 -26.06 13.47
N GLN A 289 12.36 -26.79 12.42
CA GLN A 289 12.03 -26.19 11.12
C GLN A 289 10.79 -25.27 11.22
N ALA A 290 9.78 -25.66 11.96
CA ALA A 290 8.60 -24.84 12.18
C ALA A 290 8.92 -23.54 12.93
N LEU A 291 9.81 -23.59 13.95
CA LEU A 291 10.28 -22.41 14.66
C LEU A 291 11.09 -21.48 13.74
N GLN A 292 11.91 -22.05 12.87
CA GLN A 292 12.69 -21.29 11.91
C GLN A 292 11.76 -20.60 10.89
N ASN A 293 10.82 -21.32 10.30
CA ASN A 293 9.85 -20.77 9.37
C ASN A 293 9.01 -19.66 10.03
N ASP A 294 8.56 -19.87 11.27
CA ASP A 294 7.83 -18.86 12.03
C ASP A 294 8.66 -17.59 12.24
N ARG A 295 9.96 -17.76 12.57
CA ARG A 295 10.89 -16.64 12.70
C ARG A 295 11.06 -15.88 11.39
N GLU A 296 11.25 -16.58 10.27
CA GLU A 296 11.40 -15.98 8.95
C GLU A 296 10.14 -15.18 8.55
N ILE A 297 8.95 -15.74 8.76
CA ILE A 297 7.69 -15.05 8.51
C ILE A 297 7.60 -13.76 9.34
N LYS A 298 7.99 -13.80 10.60
CA LYS A 298 7.99 -12.62 11.47
C LYS A 298 9.04 -11.60 11.06
N GLN A 299 10.23 -12.04 10.68
CA GLN A 299 11.31 -11.16 10.21
C GLN A 299 10.95 -10.46 8.91
N LEU A 300 10.27 -11.14 7.98
CA LEU A 300 9.84 -10.59 6.70
C LEU A 300 8.60 -9.73 6.84
N GLY A 301 7.67 -10.13 7.71
CA GLY A 301 6.39 -9.45 7.86
C GLY A 301 6.40 -8.26 8.83
N TYR A 302 7.41 -8.12 9.71
CA TYR A 302 7.46 -6.99 10.64
C TYR A 302 7.83 -5.70 9.88
N LEU A 303 7.05 -4.65 10.10
CA LEU A 303 7.32 -3.35 9.48
C LEU A 303 8.60 -2.73 10.10
N LYS A 304 9.55 -2.40 9.24
CA LYS A 304 10.84 -1.78 9.61
C LYS A 304 10.89 -0.39 8.98
N LYS A 305 11.99 0.34 9.26
CA LYS A 305 12.28 1.56 8.52
C LYS A 305 12.32 1.25 7.02
N ASN A 306 11.50 1.98 6.25
CA ASN A 306 11.42 1.87 4.79
C ASN A 306 11.39 3.25 4.15
N THR A 307 12.01 3.36 2.99
CA THR A 307 11.78 4.45 2.05
C THR A 307 10.82 3.93 0.98
N ILE A 308 9.66 4.56 0.84
CA ILE A 308 8.62 4.17 -0.11
C ILE A 308 8.69 5.15 -1.28
N TYR A 309 9.12 4.67 -2.43
CA TYR A 309 9.21 5.49 -3.63
C TYR A 309 7.83 5.71 -4.27
N PRO A 310 7.70 6.74 -5.15
CA PRO A 310 6.47 6.97 -5.89
C PRO A 310 5.95 5.72 -6.60
N GLY A 311 4.69 5.39 -6.39
CA GLY A 311 4.02 4.20 -6.93
C GLY A 311 4.29 2.90 -6.18
N GLU A 312 5.15 2.90 -5.15
CA GLU A 312 5.43 1.71 -4.35
C GLU A 312 4.50 1.58 -3.15
N SER A 313 4.40 0.35 -2.67
CA SER A 313 3.68 0.00 -1.45
C SER A 313 4.59 -0.79 -0.51
N VAL A 314 4.48 -0.52 0.78
CA VAL A 314 5.05 -1.34 1.82
C VAL A 314 3.94 -1.96 2.64
N SER A 315 4.08 -3.23 2.99
CA SER A 315 3.15 -3.92 3.88
C SER A 315 3.90 -4.61 5.00
N GLY A 316 3.29 -4.65 6.17
CA GLY A 316 3.85 -5.33 7.31
C GLY A 316 2.95 -5.18 8.53
N PHE A 317 3.45 -5.61 9.67
CA PHE A 317 2.75 -5.44 10.94
C PHE A 317 3.68 -4.87 12.01
N VAL A 318 3.06 -4.23 12.99
CA VAL A 318 3.70 -3.81 14.25
C VAL A 318 2.95 -4.41 15.43
N HIS A 319 3.64 -4.55 16.54
CA HIS A 319 3.03 -4.93 17.81
C HIS A 319 3.00 -3.72 18.75
N ILE A 320 1.87 -3.55 19.40
CA ILE A 320 1.60 -2.53 20.39
C ILE A 320 1.26 -3.24 21.69
N ASP A 321 1.71 -2.74 22.82
CA ASP A 321 1.36 -3.27 24.12
C ASP A 321 -0.16 -3.39 24.26
N CYS A 322 -0.62 -4.53 24.77
CA CYS A 322 -2.03 -4.77 24.97
C CYS A 322 -2.40 -4.52 26.42
N ASP A 323 -2.99 -3.39 26.69
CA ASP A 323 -3.55 -3.06 27.99
C ASP A 323 -5.08 -3.24 28.03
N LYS A 324 -5.64 -3.16 29.24
CA LYS A 324 -7.08 -3.23 29.47
C LYS A 324 -7.69 -1.88 29.15
N GLY A 325 -8.41 -1.80 28.04
CA GLY A 325 -9.14 -0.60 27.63
C GLY A 325 -10.41 -0.98 26.89
N LEU A 326 -11.32 -0.04 26.74
CA LEU A 326 -12.52 -0.20 25.92
C LEU A 326 -12.32 0.34 24.51
N ARG A 327 -11.31 1.20 24.32
CA ARG A 327 -11.06 1.88 23.06
C ARG A 327 -9.55 1.97 22.84
N LEU A 328 -9.12 1.69 21.62
CA LEU A 328 -7.75 1.85 21.13
C LEU A 328 -7.74 2.92 20.05
N VAL A 329 -6.86 3.89 20.20
CA VAL A 329 -6.55 4.88 19.16
C VAL A 329 -5.12 4.67 18.71
N VAL A 330 -4.92 4.53 17.41
CA VAL A 330 -3.58 4.48 16.79
C VAL A 330 -3.47 5.67 15.85
N ASN A 331 -2.44 6.47 16.04
CA ASN A 331 -2.11 7.58 15.16
C ASN A 331 -0.88 7.24 14.34
N VAL A 332 -1.01 7.34 13.02
CA VAL A 332 0.12 7.25 12.09
C VAL A 332 0.42 8.67 11.62
N ASN A 333 1.60 9.19 11.94
CA ASN A 333 2.05 10.52 11.53
C ASN A 333 3.15 10.38 10.47
N ILE A 334 2.88 10.84 9.26
CA ILE A 334 3.85 10.85 8.15
C ILE A 334 3.93 12.26 7.60
N GLU A 335 5.12 12.84 7.57
CA GLU A 335 5.37 14.20 7.07
C GLU A 335 4.48 15.27 7.74
N GLY A 336 4.14 15.08 9.03
CA GLY A 336 3.27 15.97 9.78
C GLY A 336 1.77 15.79 9.54
N ALA A 337 1.37 14.87 8.67
CA ALA A 337 -0.03 14.50 8.49
C ALA A 337 -0.41 13.36 9.43
N GLU A 338 -1.53 13.53 10.12
CA GLU A 338 -2.04 12.55 11.08
C GLU A 338 -3.16 11.72 10.47
N TYR A 339 -3.06 10.40 10.68
CA TYR A 339 -4.05 9.39 10.27
C TYR A 339 -4.49 8.67 11.53
N LEU A 340 -5.67 9.03 12.04
CA LEU A 340 -6.21 8.52 13.31
C LEU A 340 -7.13 7.33 13.06
N TYR A 341 -6.81 6.21 13.69
CA TYR A 341 -7.59 4.98 13.65
C TYR A 341 -8.13 4.68 15.03
N GLU A 342 -9.39 4.34 15.10
CA GLU A 342 -10.07 4.11 16.37
C GLU A 342 -10.89 2.82 16.34
N TRP A 343 -10.71 1.99 17.36
CA TRP A 343 -11.46 0.76 17.54
C TRP A 343 -11.99 0.64 18.95
N GLY A 344 -13.26 0.29 19.09
CA GLY A 344 -13.82 -0.20 20.33
C GLY A 344 -13.30 -1.62 20.63
N ILE A 345 -12.91 -1.88 21.87
CA ILE A 345 -12.47 -3.20 22.34
C ILE A 345 -13.68 -3.87 23.01
N GLY A 346 -14.30 -4.81 22.30
CA GLY A 346 -15.47 -5.55 22.78
C GLY A 346 -15.13 -6.71 23.73
N LYS A 347 -16.18 -7.33 24.27
CA LYS A 347 -16.04 -8.57 25.05
C LYS A 347 -15.39 -9.65 24.18
N LYS A 348 -14.53 -10.47 24.78
CA LYS A 348 -13.76 -11.55 24.12
C LYS A 348 -12.69 -11.07 23.13
N ASP A 349 -12.07 -9.93 23.41
CA ASP A 349 -10.98 -9.39 22.55
C ASP A 349 -11.42 -9.17 21.09
N THR A 350 -12.65 -8.78 20.84
CA THR A 350 -13.16 -8.41 19.50
C THR A 350 -13.03 -6.91 19.28
N PHE A 351 -12.64 -6.51 18.07
CA PHE A 351 -12.62 -5.09 17.69
C PHE A 351 -13.97 -4.70 17.07
N ILE A 352 -14.46 -3.55 17.49
CA ILE A 352 -15.69 -2.94 16.99
C ILE A 352 -15.28 -1.60 16.40
N LEU A 353 -15.59 -1.40 15.11
CA LEU A 353 -15.44 -0.09 14.49
C LEU A 353 -16.60 0.80 14.99
N GLU A 354 -16.27 1.90 15.63
CA GLU A 354 -17.25 2.92 15.94
C GLU A 354 -17.53 3.73 14.66
N LYS A 355 -18.83 3.96 14.39
CA LYS A 355 -19.31 4.65 13.18
C LYS A 355 -19.07 6.15 13.26
#